data_2fc78862b0bd09663ba0aff1f00661ca
#
_entry.id   2fc78862b0bd09663ba0aff1f00661ca
#
_cell.length_a   1.000
_cell.length_b   1.000
_cell.length_c   1.000
_cell.angle_alpha   90.00
_cell.angle_beta   90.00
_cell.angle_gamma   90.00
#
_symmetry.space_group_name_H-M   'P 1'
#
loop_
_entity.id
_entity.type
_entity.pdbx_description
1 polymer ?
#
loop_
_entity_poly.entity_id
_entity_poly.type
_entity_poly.pdbx_seq_one_letter_code
_entity_poly.pdbx_strand_id
1 'polypeptide(L)'
;MNNTSRRRTLETIGLVHPRPEAVTSPLFQAADPFFYALDKVQVKYEMLRAHFCDGNTVTVAARSHGYSRAEFYLVAAAFDQAGMTGLLDERRGRKGPMKLTENVQAFLDGLGPCTATWAAAALEEQLGVRLHPRTIQRARQR
;
A
#
# COMPACT_ATOMS: atom_id res chain seq x y z
N MET A 1 -7.86 -25.24 9.01
CA MET A 1 -7.97 -23.77 8.77
C MET A 1 -9.19 -23.46 7.90
N ASN A 2 -9.87 -22.35 8.17
CA ASN A 2 -11.06 -21.99 7.39
C ASN A 2 -10.68 -21.00 6.27
N ASN A 3 -10.46 -21.51 5.06
CA ASN A 3 -10.09 -20.69 3.90
C ASN A 3 -11.19 -19.71 3.44
N THR A 4 -12.46 -20.00 3.76
CA THR A 4 -13.57 -19.08 3.44
C THR A 4 -13.46 -17.79 4.24
N SER A 5 -13.16 -17.86 5.53
CA SER A 5 -12.95 -16.69 6.40
C SER A 5 -11.70 -15.90 5.97
N ARG A 6 -10.57 -16.61 5.72
CA ARG A 6 -9.35 -15.98 5.20
C ARG A 6 -9.61 -15.22 3.90
N ARG A 7 -10.30 -15.84 2.97
CA ARG A 7 -10.63 -15.21 1.68
C ARG A 7 -11.39 -13.90 1.87
N ARG A 8 -12.46 -13.90 2.67
CA ARG A 8 -13.25 -12.68 2.95
C ARG A 8 -12.39 -11.57 3.55
N THR A 9 -11.52 -11.91 4.51
CA THR A 9 -10.62 -10.94 5.12
C THR A 9 -9.66 -10.35 4.08
N LEU A 10 -9.00 -11.20 3.27
CA LEU A 10 -8.07 -10.76 2.24
C LEU A 10 -8.75 -9.86 1.19
N GLU A 11 -9.98 -10.19 0.79
CA GLU A 11 -10.78 -9.36 -0.12
C GLU A 11 -11.08 -7.99 0.50
N THR A 12 -11.47 -7.96 1.77
CA THR A 12 -11.80 -6.71 2.48
C THR A 12 -10.61 -5.77 2.61
N ILE A 13 -9.42 -6.30 2.89
CA ILE A 13 -8.19 -5.50 3.08
C ILE A 13 -7.38 -5.31 1.79
N GLY A 14 -7.81 -5.90 0.67
CA GLY A 14 -7.16 -5.75 -0.63
C GLY A 14 -5.84 -6.51 -0.78
N LEU A 15 -5.65 -7.60 -0.02
CA LEU A 15 -4.44 -8.42 -0.03
C LEU A 15 -4.61 -9.77 -0.78
N VAL A 16 -5.53 -9.82 -1.73
CA VAL A 16 -5.68 -10.98 -2.62
C VAL A 16 -4.59 -10.97 -3.69
N HIS A 17 -3.95 -12.12 -3.89
CA HIS A 17 -2.96 -12.29 -4.97
C HIS A 17 -3.61 -12.03 -6.33
N PRO A 18 -3.01 -11.20 -7.22
CA PRO A 18 -3.62 -10.84 -8.49
C PRO A 18 -3.72 -12.00 -9.49
N ARG A 19 -2.85 -13.00 -9.34
CA ARG A 19 -2.73 -14.16 -10.23
C ARG A 19 -2.53 -15.45 -9.43
N PRO A 20 -3.49 -15.86 -8.58
CA PRO A 20 -3.33 -17.04 -7.72
C PRO A 20 -3.18 -18.34 -8.52
N GLU A 21 -3.73 -18.40 -9.75
CA GLU A 21 -3.60 -19.51 -10.68
C GLU A 21 -2.18 -19.68 -11.23
N ALA A 22 -1.37 -18.63 -11.21
CA ALA A 22 0.03 -18.67 -11.63
C ALA A 22 0.99 -19.11 -10.51
N VAL A 23 0.49 -19.34 -9.30
CA VAL A 23 1.28 -19.85 -8.19
C VAL A 23 1.43 -21.37 -8.34
N THR A 24 2.60 -21.80 -8.80
CA THR A 24 2.90 -23.22 -9.08
C THR A 24 3.88 -23.83 -8.09
N SER A 25 4.35 -23.08 -7.11
CA SER A 25 5.25 -23.59 -6.06
C SER A 25 4.60 -24.77 -5.33
N PRO A 26 5.34 -25.88 -5.12
CA PRO A 26 4.82 -27.11 -4.50
C PRO A 26 4.15 -26.89 -3.15
N LEU A 27 4.60 -25.92 -2.37
CA LEU A 27 4.00 -25.56 -1.06
C LEU A 27 2.52 -25.18 -1.18
N PHE A 28 2.16 -24.48 -2.25
CA PHE A 28 0.79 -24.02 -2.49
C PHE A 28 -0.07 -25.02 -3.26
N GLN A 29 0.53 -26.09 -3.76
CA GLN A 29 -0.15 -27.19 -4.46
C GLN A 29 -0.49 -28.36 -3.53
N ALA A 30 0.12 -28.41 -2.34
CA ALA A 30 -0.17 -29.41 -1.33
C ALA A 30 -1.60 -29.24 -0.79
N ALA A 31 -2.20 -30.36 -0.34
CA ALA A 31 -3.54 -30.35 0.25
C ALA A 31 -3.63 -29.61 1.61
N ASP A 32 -2.52 -29.06 2.10
CA ASP A 32 -2.45 -28.36 3.36
C ASP A 32 -3.08 -26.96 3.23
N PRO A 33 -4.15 -26.65 3.97
CA PRO A 33 -4.81 -25.35 3.91
C PRO A 33 -3.99 -24.20 4.52
N PHE A 34 -2.84 -24.48 5.11
CA PHE A 34 -1.95 -23.44 5.66
C PHE A 34 -1.38 -22.54 4.55
N PHE A 35 -0.86 -23.14 3.48
CA PHE A 35 -0.37 -22.39 2.32
C PHE A 35 -1.51 -22.04 1.39
N TYR A 36 -1.79 -20.75 1.26
CA TYR A 36 -2.94 -20.27 0.51
C TYR A 36 -2.53 -19.32 -0.61
N ALA A 37 -2.64 -19.78 -1.84
CA ALA A 37 -2.20 -19.05 -3.04
C ALA A 37 -2.92 -17.69 -3.25
N LEU A 38 -4.10 -17.50 -2.65
CA LEU A 38 -4.81 -16.23 -2.63
C LEU A 38 -4.22 -15.21 -1.65
N ASP A 39 -3.46 -15.66 -0.64
CA ASP A 39 -2.83 -14.77 0.33
C ASP A 39 -1.57 -14.15 -0.27
N LYS A 40 -1.70 -12.92 -0.74
CA LYS A 40 -0.61 -12.18 -1.38
C LYS A 40 0.62 -12.04 -0.48
N VAL A 41 0.44 -11.83 0.81
CA VAL A 41 1.54 -11.63 1.76
C VAL A 41 2.31 -12.92 1.96
N GLN A 42 1.60 -14.04 2.14
CA GLN A 42 2.22 -15.36 2.27
C GLN A 42 2.97 -15.75 1.00
N VAL A 43 2.38 -15.53 -0.18
CA VAL A 43 3.03 -15.82 -1.47
C VAL A 43 4.29 -14.99 -1.67
N LYS A 44 4.26 -13.69 -1.34
CA LYS A 44 5.45 -12.83 -1.40
C LYS A 44 6.56 -13.30 -0.46
N TYR A 45 6.20 -13.65 0.78
CA TYR A 45 7.17 -14.14 1.75
C TYR A 45 7.84 -15.44 1.28
N GLU A 46 7.06 -16.43 0.83
CA GLU A 46 7.58 -17.69 0.34
C GLU A 46 8.40 -17.53 -0.95
N MET A 47 8.06 -16.59 -1.80
CA MET A 47 8.86 -16.21 -2.98
C MET A 47 10.27 -15.75 -2.57
N LEU A 48 10.36 -14.87 -1.56
CA LEU A 48 11.66 -14.41 -1.05
C LEU A 48 12.43 -15.55 -0.38
N ARG A 49 11.76 -16.34 0.44
CA ARG A 49 12.35 -17.48 1.11
C ARG A 49 12.91 -18.50 0.11
N ALA A 50 12.19 -18.79 -0.96
CA ALA A 50 12.63 -19.70 -2.02
C ALA A 50 13.95 -19.24 -2.67
N HIS A 51 14.19 -17.94 -2.78
CA HIS A 51 15.46 -17.42 -3.29
C HIS A 51 16.54 -17.40 -2.21
N PHE A 52 16.29 -16.74 -1.08
CA PHE A 52 17.31 -16.46 -0.07
C PHE A 52 17.67 -17.68 0.78
N CYS A 53 16.74 -18.60 1.00
CA CYS A 53 16.94 -19.78 1.85
C CYS A 53 17.10 -21.07 1.05
N ASP A 54 16.30 -21.28 0.01
CA ASP A 54 16.29 -22.51 -0.76
C ASP A 54 17.25 -22.46 -1.98
N GLY A 55 17.86 -21.30 -2.26
CA GLY A 55 18.85 -21.14 -3.33
C GLY A 55 18.28 -21.10 -4.74
N ASN A 56 16.97 -20.93 -4.91
CA ASN A 56 16.37 -20.77 -6.23
C ASN A 56 16.82 -19.46 -6.89
N THR A 57 16.96 -19.47 -8.21
CA THR A 57 17.21 -18.22 -8.94
C THR A 57 16.03 -17.27 -8.80
N VAL A 58 16.28 -15.96 -8.88
CA VAL A 58 15.22 -14.92 -8.84
C VAL A 58 14.12 -15.21 -9.86
N THR A 59 14.50 -15.63 -11.08
CA THR A 59 13.53 -15.94 -12.15
C THR A 59 12.64 -17.12 -11.78
N VAL A 60 13.20 -18.19 -11.21
CA VAL A 60 12.45 -19.37 -10.78
C VAL A 60 11.56 -19.04 -9.61
N ALA A 61 12.10 -18.37 -8.57
CA ALA A 61 11.34 -17.96 -7.40
C ALA A 61 10.16 -17.06 -7.76
N ALA A 62 10.38 -16.02 -8.57
CA ALA A 62 9.32 -15.11 -9.01
C ALA A 62 8.24 -15.85 -9.81
N ARG A 63 8.63 -16.58 -10.85
CA ARG A 63 7.70 -17.25 -11.75
C ARG A 63 6.83 -18.28 -11.03
N SER A 64 7.42 -19.10 -10.13
CA SER A 64 6.69 -20.13 -9.37
C SER A 64 5.70 -19.54 -8.35
N HIS A 65 5.80 -18.24 -8.05
CA HIS A 65 4.91 -17.53 -7.15
C HIS A 65 4.01 -16.51 -7.86
N GLY A 66 3.93 -16.56 -9.21
CA GLY A 66 3.05 -15.70 -10.00
C GLY A 66 3.52 -14.25 -10.13
N TYR A 67 4.82 -13.99 -9.97
CA TYR A 67 5.43 -12.68 -10.11
C TYR A 67 6.45 -12.63 -11.25
N SER A 68 6.69 -11.43 -11.76
CA SER A 68 7.80 -11.17 -12.68
C SER A 68 9.10 -10.97 -11.90
N ARG A 69 10.23 -11.05 -12.61
CA ARG A 69 11.55 -10.76 -12.04
C ARG A 69 11.63 -9.32 -11.49
N ALA A 70 11.03 -8.35 -12.18
CA ALA A 70 11.00 -6.96 -11.73
C ALA A 70 10.19 -6.80 -10.43
N GLU A 71 9.04 -7.45 -10.33
CA GLU A 71 8.22 -7.46 -9.12
C GLU A 71 8.96 -8.11 -7.94
N PHE A 72 9.75 -9.16 -8.18
CA PHE A 72 10.59 -9.76 -7.14
C PHE A 72 11.51 -8.73 -6.48
N TYR A 73 12.24 -7.94 -7.25
CA TYR A 73 13.15 -6.93 -6.70
C TYR A 73 12.41 -5.84 -5.92
N LEU A 74 11.22 -5.44 -6.36
CA LEU A 74 10.39 -4.47 -5.61
C LEU A 74 9.95 -5.05 -4.26
N VAL A 75 9.51 -6.32 -4.25
CA VAL A 75 9.11 -7.01 -3.01
C VAL A 75 10.31 -7.19 -2.08
N ALA A 76 11.46 -7.60 -2.61
CA ALA A 76 12.69 -7.78 -1.84
C ALA A 76 13.15 -6.45 -1.20
N ALA A 77 13.14 -5.34 -1.95
CA ALA A 77 13.49 -4.03 -1.44
C ALA A 77 12.53 -3.56 -0.33
N ALA A 78 11.22 -3.77 -0.51
CA ALA A 78 10.23 -3.43 0.50
C ALA A 78 10.39 -4.26 1.78
N PHE A 79 10.73 -5.54 1.64
CA PHE A 79 11.02 -6.41 2.78
C PHE A 79 12.32 -5.99 3.51
N ASP A 80 13.35 -5.61 2.77
CA ASP A 80 14.62 -5.14 3.34
C ASP A 80 14.43 -3.85 4.16
N GLN A 81 13.57 -2.94 3.69
CA GLN A 81 13.27 -1.67 4.37
C GLN A 81 12.38 -1.82 5.60
N ALA A 82 11.37 -2.67 5.55
CA ALA A 82 10.29 -2.69 6.56
C ALA A 82 9.93 -4.11 7.08
N GLY A 83 10.69 -5.13 6.72
CA GLY A 83 10.42 -6.51 7.13
C GLY A 83 9.06 -7.00 6.63
N MET A 84 8.36 -7.76 7.46
CA MET A 84 7.04 -8.33 7.10
C MET A 84 6.00 -7.26 6.73
N THR A 85 6.06 -6.08 7.34
CA THR A 85 5.14 -4.98 7.01
C THR A 85 5.36 -4.43 5.60
N GLY A 86 6.57 -4.55 5.05
CA GLY A 86 6.89 -4.20 3.67
C GLY A 86 6.20 -5.10 2.63
N LEU A 87 5.72 -6.28 3.03
CA LEU A 87 4.96 -7.17 2.15
C LEU A 87 3.49 -6.78 2.01
N LEU A 88 2.99 -5.93 2.91
CA LEU A 88 1.67 -5.34 2.81
C LEU A 88 1.66 -4.32 1.68
N ASP A 89 0.64 -4.36 0.84
CA ASP A 89 0.50 -3.34 -0.19
C ASP A 89 0.12 -2.01 0.44
N GLU A 90 0.82 -0.96 0.06
CA GLU A 90 0.33 0.38 0.34
C GLU A 90 -1.01 0.61 -0.37
N ARG A 91 -1.95 1.27 0.31
CA ARG A 91 -3.21 1.67 -0.32
C ARG A 91 -2.92 2.42 -1.60
N ARG A 92 -3.42 1.90 -2.71
CA ARG A 92 -3.38 2.60 -3.99
C ARG A 92 -4.18 3.89 -3.87
N GLY A 93 -3.59 4.99 -4.25
CA GLY A 93 -4.24 6.27 -4.25
C GLY A 93 -3.38 7.39 -3.70
N ARG A 94 -3.93 8.57 -3.70
CA ARG A 94 -3.25 9.80 -3.26
C ARG A 94 -3.05 9.75 -1.75
N LYS A 95 -1.81 9.83 -1.27
CA LYS A 95 -1.45 9.82 0.16
C LYS A 95 -1.84 11.13 0.90
N GLY A 96 -2.76 11.88 0.37
CA GLY A 96 -3.25 13.12 0.97
C GLY A 96 -3.41 14.26 -0.04
N PRO A 97 -3.94 15.40 0.38
CA PRO A 97 -4.08 16.56 -0.48
C PRO A 97 -2.71 17.19 -0.77
N MET A 98 -2.33 17.27 -2.06
CA MET A 98 -1.02 17.82 -2.49
C MET A 98 -0.77 19.27 -2.08
N LYS A 99 -1.83 20.06 -1.90
CA LYS A 99 -1.75 21.48 -1.57
C LYS A 99 -1.98 21.77 -0.09
N LEU A 100 -2.49 20.81 0.68
CA LEU A 100 -2.73 20.95 2.12
C LEU A 100 -1.56 20.35 2.88
N THR A 101 -0.40 20.97 2.80
CA THR A 101 0.80 20.61 3.55
C THR A 101 0.68 21.02 5.01
N GLU A 102 1.56 20.51 5.88
CA GLU A 102 1.60 20.90 7.29
C GLU A 102 1.75 22.41 7.48
N ASN A 103 2.57 23.07 6.65
CA ASN A 103 2.73 24.51 6.68
C ASN A 103 1.44 25.26 6.32
N VAL A 104 0.70 24.76 5.33
CA VAL A 104 -0.60 25.35 4.93
C VAL A 104 -1.63 25.12 6.03
N GLN A 105 -1.65 23.95 6.66
CA GLN A 105 -2.55 23.68 7.77
C GLN A 105 -2.25 24.58 8.97
N ALA A 106 -0.97 24.68 9.37
CA ALA A 106 -0.56 25.56 10.47
C ALA A 106 -0.91 27.03 10.20
N PHE A 107 -0.76 27.50 8.97
CA PHE A 107 -1.17 28.85 8.57
C PHE A 107 -2.68 29.05 8.72
N LEU A 108 -3.50 28.11 8.24
CA LEU A 108 -4.95 28.16 8.35
C LEU A 108 -5.43 28.13 9.81
N ASP A 109 -4.79 27.34 10.65
CA ASP A 109 -5.09 27.24 12.08
C ASP A 109 -4.73 28.54 12.82
N GLY A 110 -3.67 29.22 12.39
CA GLY A 110 -3.21 30.51 12.95
C GLY A 110 -4.07 31.72 12.55
N LEU A 111 -4.89 31.63 11.51
CA LEU A 111 -5.72 32.75 11.03
C LEU A 111 -6.91 33.10 11.95
N GLY A 112 -7.25 32.23 12.90
CA GLY A 112 -8.42 32.45 13.75
C GLY A 112 -9.78 32.44 13.00
N PRO A 113 -10.85 32.93 13.62
CA PRO A 113 -12.17 32.92 13.01
C PRO A 113 -12.25 33.93 11.84
N CYS A 114 -12.30 33.41 10.62
CA CYS A 114 -12.45 34.15 9.38
C CYS A 114 -13.22 33.36 8.33
N THR A 115 -13.73 34.01 7.31
CA THR A 115 -14.43 33.33 6.21
C THR A 115 -13.44 32.49 5.38
N ALA A 116 -13.91 31.37 4.83
CA ALA A 116 -13.08 30.51 3.99
C ALA A 116 -12.59 31.24 2.72
N THR A 117 -13.36 32.20 2.20
CA THR A 117 -12.98 33.03 1.05
C THR A 117 -11.83 33.95 1.40
N TRP A 118 -11.88 34.61 2.54
CA TRP A 118 -10.80 35.47 3.02
C TRP A 118 -9.53 34.68 3.31
N ALA A 119 -9.67 33.52 3.96
CA ALA A 119 -8.55 32.60 4.23
C ALA A 119 -7.89 32.10 2.93
N ALA A 120 -8.67 31.85 1.87
CA ALA A 120 -8.14 31.47 0.56
C ALA A 120 -7.30 32.58 -0.06
N ALA A 121 -7.75 33.83 0.02
CA ALA A 121 -7.03 35.01 -0.47
C ALA A 121 -5.73 35.23 0.32
N ALA A 122 -5.78 35.17 1.65
CA ALA A 122 -4.62 35.32 2.52
C ALA A 122 -3.58 34.22 2.27
N LEU A 123 -4.02 32.96 2.05
CA LEU A 123 -3.15 31.84 1.74
C LEU A 123 -2.43 32.02 0.40
N GLU A 124 -3.14 32.51 -0.63
CA GLU A 124 -2.57 32.79 -1.94
C GLU A 124 -1.54 33.92 -1.87
N GLU A 125 -1.86 34.98 -1.14
CA GLU A 125 -0.99 36.14 -0.97
C GLU A 125 0.30 35.80 -0.18
N GLN A 126 0.20 35.05 0.93
CA GLN A 126 1.32 34.82 1.84
C GLN A 126 2.16 33.58 1.51
N LEU A 127 1.55 32.53 1.03
CA LEU A 127 2.23 31.25 0.73
C LEU A 127 2.21 30.89 -0.76
N GLY A 128 1.58 31.68 -1.61
CA GLY A 128 1.44 31.42 -3.04
C GLY A 128 0.63 30.14 -3.35
N VAL A 129 -0.13 29.64 -2.39
CA VAL A 129 -0.91 28.41 -2.52
C VAL A 129 -2.38 28.72 -2.78
N ARG A 130 -2.85 28.39 -3.96
CA ARG A 130 -4.25 28.54 -4.33
C ARG A 130 -5.08 27.35 -3.91
N LEU A 131 -5.99 27.55 -2.95
CA LEU A 131 -7.00 26.58 -2.50
C LEU A 131 -8.40 27.13 -2.70
N HIS A 132 -9.32 26.24 -3.10
CA HIS A 132 -10.73 26.60 -3.17
C HIS A 132 -11.30 26.77 -1.74
N PRO A 133 -12.16 27.78 -1.45
CA PRO A 133 -12.73 28.01 -0.12
C PRO A 133 -13.37 26.78 0.52
N ARG A 134 -14.04 25.94 -0.26
CA ARG A 134 -14.62 24.66 0.20
C ARG A 134 -13.59 23.68 0.74
N THR A 135 -12.37 23.67 0.18
CA THR A 135 -11.25 22.85 0.67
C THR A 135 -10.77 23.34 2.03
N ILE A 136 -10.69 24.66 2.22
CA ILE A 136 -10.32 25.29 3.49
C ILE A 136 -11.38 25.00 4.56
N GLN A 137 -12.65 25.12 4.21
CA GLN A 137 -13.75 24.80 5.13
C GLN A 137 -13.69 23.34 5.62
N ARG A 138 -13.40 22.39 4.71
CA ARG A 138 -13.22 20.98 5.08
C ARG A 138 -11.97 20.73 5.92
N ALA A 139 -10.88 21.46 5.66
CA ALA A 139 -9.64 21.35 6.44
C ALA A 139 -9.82 21.79 7.89
N ARG A 140 -10.65 22.82 8.13
CA ARG A 140 -10.99 23.35 9.47
C ARG A 140 -11.95 22.48 10.28
N GLN A 141 -12.63 21.53 9.63
CA GLN A 141 -13.59 20.62 10.28
C GLN A 141 -12.94 19.27 10.70
N ARG A 142 -11.66 19.09 10.43
CA ARG A 142 -10.87 17.90 10.82
C ARG A 142 -10.16 18.10 12.13
#